data_69130b91349b6940438e01b2ba1c870c
#
_entry.id   69130b91349b6940438e01b2ba1c870c
#
_cell.length_a   1.000
_cell.length_b   1.000
_cell.length_c   1.000
_cell.angle_alpha   90.00
_cell.angle_beta   90.00
_cell.angle_gamma   90.00
#
_symmetry.space_group_name_H-M   'P 1'
#
loop_
_entity.id
_entity.type
_entity.pdbx_description
1 polymer ?
#
loop_
_entity_poly.entity_id
_entity_poly.type
_entity_poly.pdbx_seq_one_letter_code
_entity_poly.pdbx_strand_id
1 'polypeptide(L)'
;MRQCSRRIFLECGLGACAASTLIPPLSARQTMPYYKAVFDERFEDARAFAGQATARATPTVAIRGDVTNLFFNDLDARWKLGPVWLIGFTTSASLFCLHLLARDRGMRLRFCRTNPNKKAVEGVLDGALPLDAVKVPVAPGDPSDLVLWVLAPSARASAKEIANG
;
A
#
# COMPACT_ATOMS: atom_id res chain seq x y z
N MET A 1 4.27 15.65 -81.72
CA MET A 1 5.26 14.66 -82.24
C MET A 1 5.75 13.82 -81.07
N ARG A 2 5.55 12.54 -81.20
CA ARG A 2 6.24 11.39 -80.60
C ARG A 2 6.16 11.30 -79.02
N GLN A 3 5.32 10.38 -78.50
CA GLN A 3 5.51 8.92 -78.41
C GLN A 3 6.80 8.64 -77.56
N CYS A 4 6.78 7.88 -76.51
CA CYS A 4 6.52 6.49 -76.28
C CYS A 4 6.83 6.21 -74.81
N SER A 5 6.05 5.54 -74.09
CA SER A 5 5.81 4.08 -74.04
C SER A 5 6.59 3.38 -72.90
N ARG A 6 5.81 2.76 -72.00
CA ARG A 6 6.01 1.40 -71.41
C ARG A 6 7.14 1.27 -70.42
N ARG A 7 7.02 0.58 -69.31
CA ARG A 7 6.32 -0.64 -68.90
C ARG A 7 6.51 -0.74 -67.37
N ILE A 8 5.47 -0.95 -66.62
CA ILE A 8 5.13 -2.18 -65.92
C ILE A 8 6.34 -2.89 -65.31
N PHE A 9 6.40 -2.90 -63.99
CA PHE A 9 6.72 -4.08 -63.22
C PHE A 9 5.92 -4.08 -61.92
N LEU A 10 4.95 -5.00 -61.90
CA LEU A 10 4.33 -5.52 -60.69
C LEU A 10 5.37 -6.37 -59.95
N GLU A 11 5.67 -6.06 -58.74
CA GLU A 11 6.15 -7.06 -57.77
C GLU A 11 5.41 -6.90 -56.48
N CYS A 12 4.53 -7.86 -56.27
CA CYS A 12 3.85 -8.14 -55.03
C CYS A 12 4.89 -8.52 -53.97
N GLY A 13 5.20 -7.60 -53.08
CA GLY A 13 5.86 -7.90 -51.83
C GLY A 13 4.80 -8.05 -50.74
N LEU A 14 4.36 -9.28 -50.47
CA LEU A 14 3.61 -9.66 -49.30
C LEU A 14 4.53 -9.45 -48.06
N GLY A 15 4.60 -8.23 -47.58
CA GLY A 15 5.16 -7.91 -46.28
C GLY A 15 4.13 -8.25 -45.20
N ALA A 16 4.26 -9.42 -44.62
CA ALA A 16 3.52 -9.79 -43.43
C ALA A 16 3.91 -8.82 -42.31
N CYS A 17 3.09 -7.80 -42.06
CA CYS A 17 3.13 -7.01 -40.85
C CYS A 17 2.73 -7.92 -39.68
N ALA A 18 3.73 -8.55 -39.07
CA ALA A 18 3.57 -9.13 -37.74
C ALA A 18 3.28 -7.96 -36.81
N ALA A 19 2.00 -7.68 -36.60
CA ALA A 19 1.56 -6.83 -35.50
C ALA A 19 1.92 -7.57 -34.20
N SER A 20 3.12 -7.32 -33.70
CA SER A 20 3.48 -7.66 -32.32
C SER A 20 2.55 -6.88 -31.42
N THR A 21 1.43 -7.48 -31.06
CA THR A 21 0.61 -7.03 -29.96
C THR A 21 1.48 -7.13 -28.72
N LEU A 22 2.11 -6.01 -28.35
CA LEU A 22 2.66 -5.80 -27.02
C LEU A 22 1.49 -5.88 -26.05
N ILE A 23 1.18 -7.11 -25.63
CA ILE A 23 0.31 -7.32 -24.46
C ILE A 23 1.09 -6.70 -23.30
N PRO A 24 0.63 -5.59 -22.71
CA PRO A 24 1.30 -5.07 -21.54
C PRO A 24 1.25 -6.19 -20.48
N PRO A 25 2.35 -6.44 -19.77
CA PRO A 25 2.34 -7.44 -18.72
C PRO A 25 1.22 -7.05 -17.74
N LEU A 26 0.17 -7.88 -17.69
CA LEU A 26 -0.82 -7.81 -16.64
C LEU A 26 -0.10 -8.02 -15.31
N SER A 27 -0.17 -7.03 -14.48
CA SER A 27 0.31 -6.97 -13.10
C SER A 27 1.56 -6.14 -12.90
N ALA A 28 1.50 -4.85 -13.23
CA ALA A 28 2.09 -3.90 -12.33
C ALA A 28 1.26 -4.01 -11.02
N ARG A 29 1.66 -4.92 -10.12
CA ARG A 29 1.20 -4.89 -8.72
C ARG A 29 1.42 -3.45 -8.28
N GLN A 30 0.34 -2.71 -8.11
CA GLN A 30 0.42 -1.38 -7.52
C GLN A 30 0.90 -1.60 -6.08
N THR A 31 2.20 -1.54 -5.90
CA THR A 31 2.78 -1.48 -4.56
C THR A 31 2.24 -0.21 -3.92
N MET A 32 1.35 -0.37 -2.95
CA MET A 32 0.82 0.76 -2.20
C MET A 32 2.00 1.44 -1.51
N PRO A 33 2.29 2.71 -1.81
CA PRO A 33 3.41 3.41 -1.20
C PRO A 33 3.05 3.71 0.26
N TYR A 34 3.41 2.82 1.17
CA TYR A 34 3.27 3.10 2.59
C TYR A 34 4.21 4.23 3.00
N TYR A 35 3.68 5.21 3.69
CA TYR A 35 4.48 6.28 4.27
C TYR A 35 5.48 5.75 5.31
N LYS A 36 5.00 4.84 6.17
CA LYS A 36 5.81 4.16 7.18
C LYS A 36 5.24 2.79 7.55
N ALA A 37 6.15 1.92 7.96
CA ALA A 37 5.85 0.67 8.64
C ALA A 37 6.17 0.82 10.13
N VAL A 38 5.15 0.72 10.99
CA VAL A 38 5.25 0.84 12.44
C VAL A 38 5.38 -0.54 13.06
N PHE A 39 6.35 -0.76 13.92
CA PHE A 39 6.53 -2.05 14.57
C PHE A 39 6.86 -1.92 16.05
N ASP A 40 6.40 -2.88 16.85
CA ASP A 40 6.74 -2.94 18.27
C ASP A 40 8.02 -3.75 18.45
N GLU A 41 9.12 -3.05 18.76
CA GLU A 41 10.45 -3.66 18.84
C GLU A 41 10.63 -4.69 19.96
N ARG A 42 9.69 -4.78 20.90
CA ARG A 42 9.70 -5.77 21.98
C ARG A 42 9.49 -7.20 21.45
N PHE A 43 8.87 -7.36 20.27
CA PHE A 43 8.49 -8.64 19.71
C PHE A 43 9.35 -9.00 18.50
N GLU A 44 9.82 -10.24 18.47
CA GLU A 44 10.69 -10.75 17.42
C GLU A 44 9.98 -10.75 16.04
N ASP A 45 8.73 -11.18 16.00
CA ASP A 45 7.93 -11.20 14.78
C ASP A 45 7.74 -9.79 14.20
N ALA A 46 7.55 -8.78 15.06
CA ALA A 46 7.44 -7.40 14.64
C ALA A 46 8.77 -6.84 14.11
N ARG A 47 9.90 -7.24 14.68
CA ARG A 47 11.23 -6.91 14.12
C ARG A 47 11.47 -7.59 12.77
N ALA A 48 11.07 -8.85 12.62
CA ALA A 48 11.14 -9.56 11.34
C ALA A 48 10.27 -8.88 10.26
N PHE A 49 9.07 -8.43 10.61
CA PHE A 49 8.22 -7.62 9.74
C PHE A 49 8.93 -6.32 9.32
N ALA A 50 9.57 -5.61 10.24
CA ALA A 50 10.30 -4.38 9.92
C ALA A 50 11.44 -4.63 8.93
N GLY A 51 12.19 -5.74 9.08
CA GLY A 51 13.20 -6.16 8.11
C GLY A 51 12.62 -6.38 6.71
N GLN A 52 11.46 -7.03 6.61
CA GLN A 52 10.76 -7.23 5.33
C GLN A 52 10.25 -5.93 4.72
N ALA A 53 9.76 -4.99 5.53
CA ALA A 53 9.33 -3.65 5.08
C ALA A 53 10.51 -2.84 4.55
N THR A 54 11.64 -2.86 5.25
CA THR A 54 12.89 -2.20 4.82
C THR A 54 13.41 -2.76 3.50
N ALA A 55 13.37 -4.08 3.32
CA ALA A 55 13.75 -4.74 2.06
C ALA A 55 12.88 -4.31 0.86
N ARG A 56 11.69 -3.77 1.13
CA ARG A 56 10.76 -3.18 0.14
C ARG A 56 10.84 -1.66 0.05
N ALA A 57 11.89 -1.07 0.59
CA ALA A 57 12.12 0.37 0.65
C ALA A 57 11.00 1.15 1.40
N THR A 58 10.26 0.49 2.29
CA THR A 58 9.28 1.16 3.16
C THR A 58 10.01 1.67 4.41
N PRO A 59 9.96 2.98 4.72
CA PRO A 59 10.55 3.51 5.95
C PRO A 59 9.93 2.86 7.17
N THR A 60 10.75 2.49 8.16
CA THR A 60 10.29 1.83 9.38
C THR A 60 10.42 2.73 10.60
N VAL A 61 9.56 2.54 11.57
CA VAL A 61 9.65 3.21 12.88
C VAL A 61 9.32 2.23 14.00
N ALA A 62 10.20 2.17 14.98
CA ALA A 62 10.03 1.34 16.16
C ALA A 62 9.20 2.08 17.22
N ILE A 63 8.34 1.32 17.91
CA ILE A 63 7.67 1.75 19.14
C ILE A 63 7.92 0.70 20.23
N ARG A 64 7.65 1.09 21.47
CA ARG A 64 7.67 0.19 22.66
C ARG A 64 6.31 0.15 23.34
N GLY A 65 5.26 -0.12 22.56
CA GLY A 65 3.88 -0.14 23.05
C GLY A 65 3.24 1.25 23.12
N ASP A 66 4.01 2.32 23.20
CA ASP A 66 3.52 3.71 23.22
C ASP A 66 3.67 4.37 21.85
N VAL A 67 2.58 4.92 21.35
CA VAL A 67 2.49 5.61 20.06
C VAL A 67 2.61 7.14 20.19
N THR A 68 2.73 7.65 21.40
CA THR A 68 2.69 9.10 21.69
C THR A 68 3.80 9.84 20.95
N ASN A 69 5.04 9.37 21.08
CA ASN A 69 6.18 9.98 20.41
C ASN A 69 6.05 9.92 18.88
N LEU A 70 5.60 8.79 18.33
CA LEU A 70 5.35 8.65 16.90
C LEU A 70 4.30 9.66 16.43
N PHE A 71 3.20 9.79 17.17
CA PHE A 71 2.13 10.69 16.80
C PHE A 71 2.58 12.15 16.80
N PHE A 72 3.10 12.65 17.92
CA PHE A 72 3.43 14.08 18.08
C PHE A 72 4.63 14.53 17.24
N ASN A 73 5.63 13.68 17.07
CA ASN A 73 6.87 14.05 16.38
C ASN A 73 6.83 13.82 14.87
N ASP A 74 5.81 13.09 14.36
CA ASP A 74 5.77 12.73 12.94
C ASP A 74 4.33 12.74 12.38
N LEU A 75 3.45 11.85 12.85
CA LEU A 75 2.18 11.60 12.18
C LEU A 75 1.23 12.79 12.24
N ASP A 76 1.17 13.55 13.34
CA ASP A 76 0.27 14.71 13.46
C ASP A 76 0.61 15.78 12.41
N ALA A 77 1.89 16.11 12.25
CA ALA A 77 2.34 17.05 11.24
C ALA A 77 2.08 16.51 9.82
N ARG A 78 2.39 15.22 9.59
CA ARG A 78 2.19 14.59 8.28
C ARG A 78 0.72 14.52 7.88
N TRP A 79 -0.17 14.17 8.81
CA TRP A 79 -1.61 14.07 8.54
C TRP A 79 -2.30 15.41 8.38
N LYS A 80 -1.73 16.50 8.88
CA LYS A 80 -2.18 17.88 8.57
C LYS A 80 -1.91 18.28 7.13
N LEU A 81 -0.85 17.73 6.52
CA LEU A 81 -0.54 17.95 5.09
C LEU A 81 -1.37 17.08 4.15
N GLY A 82 -1.97 16.01 4.66
CA GLY A 82 -2.81 15.10 3.92
C GLY A 82 -2.70 13.66 4.43
N PRO A 83 -3.73 12.85 4.24
CA PRO A 83 -3.76 11.48 4.73
C PRO A 83 -2.79 10.59 3.94
N VAL A 84 -2.16 9.62 4.61
CA VAL A 84 -1.17 8.69 4.03
C VAL A 84 -1.45 7.26 4.44
N TRP A 85 -1.00 6.31 3.63
CA TRP A 85 -1.07 4.90 3.97
C TRP A 85 -0.02 4.55 5.02
N LEU A 86 -0.45 3.91 6.10
CA LEU A 86 0.41 3.32 7.11
C LEU A 86 0.17 1.83 7.21
N ILE A 87 1.23 1.09 7.44
CA ILE A 87 1.17 -0.33 7.79
C ILE A 87 1.82 -0.52 9.15
N GLY A 88 1.39 -1.50 9.91
CA GLY A 88 2.08 -1.79 11.17
C GLY A 88 1.85 -3.19 11.69
N PHE A 89 2.78 -3.61 12.55
CA PHE A 89 2.71 -4.84 13.30
C PHE A 89 3.05 -4.55 14.76
N THR A 90 2.00 -4.33 15.54
CA THR A 90 2.09 -3.83 16.92
C THR A 90 1.08 -4.54 17.82
N THR A 91 1.08 -4.24 19.11
CA THR A 91 0.04 -4.73 19.99
C THR A 91 -1.32 -4.12 19.65
N SER A 92 -2.40 -4.81 20.00
CA SER A 92 -3.77 -4.33 19.83
C SER A 92 -4.03 -3.02 20.59
N ALA A 93 -3.43 -2.85 21.75
CA ALA A 93 -3.51 -1.61 22.53
C ALA A 93 -2.88 -0.42 21.78
N SER A 94 -1.69 -0.60 21.22
CA SER A 94 -1.01 0.44 20.42
C SER A 94 -1.82 0.81 19.18
N LEU A 95 -2.37 -0.20 18.47
CA LEU A 95 -3.27 0.04 17.34
C LEU A 95 -4.51 0.82 17.76
N PHE A 96 -5.13 0.46 18.87
CA PHE A 96 -6.33 1.14 19.37
C PHE A 96 -6.07 2.64 19.59
N CYS A 97 -5.00 3.00 20.31
CA CYS A 97 -4.62 4.38 20.52
C CYS A 97 -4.35 5.12 19.19
N LEU A 98 -3.55 4.50 18.31
CA LEU A 98 -3.23 5.09 17.01
C LEU A 98 -4.47 5.26 16.13
N HIS A 99 -5.39 4.29 16.14
CA HIS A 99 -6.63 4.36 15.37
C HIS A 99 -7.55 5.50 15.83
N LEU A 100 -7.66 5.74 17.14
CA LEU A 100 -8.42 6.88 17.66
C LEU A 100 -7.86 8.20 17.14
N LEU A 101 -6.55 8.42 17.24
CA LEU A 101 -5.87 9.61 16.75
C LEU A 101 -5.99 9.76 15.22
N ALA A 102 -5.92 8.66 14.49
CA ALA A 102 -6.03 8.61 13.04
C ALA A 102 -7.44 9.00 12.53
N ARG A 103 -8.50 8.62 13.27
CA ARG A 103 -9.89 8.95 12.89
C ARG A 103 -10.13 10.44 12.75
N ASP A 104 -9.57 11.23 13.64
CA ASP A 104 -9.72 12.70 13.64
C ASP A 104 -8.98 13.36 12.47
N ARG A 105 -8.08 12.62 11.83
CA ARG A 105 -7.30 13.03 10.64
C ARG A 105 -7.83 12.43 9.33
N GLY A 106 -9.05 11.92 9.32
CA GLY A 106 -9.65 11.33 8.12
C GLY A 106 -9.08 9.99 7.71
N MET A 107 -8.37 9.31 8.61
CA MET A 107 -7.84 7.97 8.38
C MET A 107 -8.82 6.90 8.84
N ARG A 108 -8.74 5.72 8.25
CA ARG A 108 -9.55 4.55 8.62
C ARG A 108 -8.72 3.28 8.60
N LEU A 109 -9.05 2.38 9.49
CA LEU A 109 -8.50 1.03 9.49
C LEU A 109 -9.09 0.25 8.29
N ARG A 110 -8.22 -0.23 7.41
CA ARG A 110 -8.58 -0.98 6.21
C ARG A 110 -8.33 -2.46 6.33
N PHE A 111 -7.38 -2.82 7.16
CA PHE A 111 -7.02 -4.20 7.41
C PHE A 111 -6.58 -4.35 8.86
N CYS A 112 -6.99 -5.46 9.50
CA CYS A 112 -6.52 -5.85 10.82
C CYS A 112 -6.59 -7.37 10.94
N ARG A 113 -5.50 -7.98 11.37
CA ARG A 113 -5.41 -9.42 11.58
C ARG A 113 -4.56 -9.73 12.80
N THR A 114 -5.14 -10.44 13.77
CA THR A 114 -4.42 -10.95 14.92
C THR A 114 -3.60 -12.17 14.54
N ASN A 115 -2.39 -12.29 15.06
CA ASN A 115 -1.47 -13.41 14.85
C ASN A 115 -1.35 -13.79 13.35
N PRO A 116 -0.90 -12.86 12.49
CA PRO A 116 -0.82 -13.11 11.06
C PRO A 116 0.23 -14.18 10.74
N ASN A 117 -0.06 -15.04 9.80
CA ASN A 117 0.97 -15.92 9.24
C ASN A 117 1.89 -15.14 8.27
N LYS A 118 3.04 -15.71 7.96
CA LYS A 118 4.05 -15.11 7.07
C LYS A 118 3.46 -14.66 5.71
N LYS A 119 2.61 -15.49 5.11
CA LYS A 119 1.96 -15.18 3.82
C LYS A 119 1.06 -13.95 3.89
N ALA A 120 0.37 -13.74 5.02
CA ALA A 120 -0.45 -12.53 5.23
C ALA A 120 0.43 -11.29 5.36
N VAL A 121 1.56 -11.37 6.07
CA VAL A 121 2.53 -10.29 6.20
C VAL A 121 3.09 -9.90 4.83
N GLU A 122 3.57 -10.86 4.06
CA GLU A 122 4.11 -10.64 2.71
C GLU A 122 3.05 -10.03 1.79
N GLY A 123 1.84 -10.59 1.77
CA GLY A 123 0.75 -10.09 0.94
C GLY A 123 0.39 -8.63 1.23
N VAL A 124 0.31 -8.24 2.50
CA VAL A 124 0.01 -6.86 2.88
C VAL A 124 1.16 -5.93 2.52
N LEU A 125 2.42 -6.31 2.75
CA LEU A 125 3.60 -5.54 2.35
C LEU A 125 3.69 -5.36 0.83
N ASP A 126 3.23 -6.34 0.06
CA ASP A 126 3.16 -6.29 -1.41
C ASP A 126 1.92 -5.53 -1.93
N GLY A 127 1.12 -4.93 -1.04
CA GLY A 127 -0.09 -4.19 -1.40
C GLY A 127 -1.30 -5.06 -1.75
N ALA A 128 -1.22 -6.38 -1.59
CA ALA A 128 -2.34 -7.28 -1.75
C ALA A 128 -3.24 -7.25 -0.50
N LEU A 129 -4.03 -6.18 -0.35
CA LEU A 129 -5.05 -6.10 0.70
C LEU A 129 -6.24 -6.96 0.27
N PRO A 130 -6.65 -7.96 1.06
CA PRO A 130 -7.92 -8.60 0.84
C PRO A 130 -9.02 -7.58 1.10
N LEU A 131 -9.75 -7.21 0.06
CA LEU A 131 -10.81 -6.19 0.09
C LEU A 131 -11.94 -6.53 1.07
N ASP A 132 -12.03 -7.80 1.47
CA ASP A 132 -13.09 -8.33 2.32
C ASP A 132 -12.71 -8.44 3.81
N ALA A 133 -11.49 -8.06 4.18
CA ALA A 133 -10.95 -8.33 5.52
C ALA A 133 -11.28 -7.24 6.56
N VAL A 134 -12.16 -6.30 6.26
CA VAL A 134 -12.56 -5.27 7.26
C VAL A 134 -13.72 -5.77 8.12
N LYS A 135 -13.58 -6.93 8.72
CA LYS A 135 -14.20 -7.16 10.03
C LYS A 135 -13.19 -6.69 11.06
N VAL A 136 -13.24 -5.42 11.39
CA VAL A 136 -12.57 -4.91 12.57
C VAL A 136 -13.32 -5.43 13.78
N PRO A 137 -12.88 -6.47 14.46
CA PRO A 137 -13.24 -6.61 15.84
C PRO A 137 -12.38 -5.58 16.58
N VAL A 138 -12.90 -4.38 16.74
CA VAL A 138 -12.44 -3.49 17.82
C VAL A 138 -13.13 -3.99 19.11
N ALA A 139 -13.11 -5.29 19.32
CA ALA A 139 -13.21 -5.82 20.66
C ALA A 139 -11.78 -5.81 21.21
N PRO A 140 -11.52 -5.31 22.39
CA PRO A 140 -10.23 -5.47 23.02
C PRO A 140 -9.94 -6.96 23.15
N GLY A 141 -9.16 -7.48 22.18
CA GLY A 141 -8.42 -8.71 22.38
C GLY A 141 -7.46 -8.51 23.54
N ASP A 142 -6.71 -9.51 23.89
CA ASP A 142 -5.65 -9.33 24.87
C ASP A 142 -4.82 -8.11 24.44
N PRO A 143 -4.60 -7.11 25.31
CA PRO A 143 -3.81 -5.92 24.99
C PRO A 143 -2.40 -6.25 24.47
N SER A 144 -1.90 -7.45 24.79
CA SER A 144 -0.62 -7.97 24.33
C SER A 144 -0.66 -8.65 22.96
N ASP A 145 -1.85 -8.96 22.41
CA ASP A 145 -1.97 -9.59 21.11
C ASP A 145 -1.32 -8.74 20.01
N LEU A 146 -0.43 -9.39 19.23
CA LEU A 146 0.15 -8.77 18.05
C LEU A 146 -0.84 -8.76 16.90
N VAL A 147 -1.00 -7.60 16.30
CA VAL A 147 -1.91 -7.38 15.18
C VAL A 147 -1.17 -6.72 14.01
N LEU A 148 -1.34 -7.30 12.83
CA LEU A 148 -0.96 -6.69 11.56
C LEU A 148 -2.12 -5.82 11.09
N TRP A 149 -1.83 -4.57 10.75
CA TRP A 149 -2.86 -3.60 10.39
C TRP A 149 -2.44 -2.64 9.28
N VAL A 150 -3.43 -2.07 8.61
CA VAL A 150 -3.25 -0.99 7.63
C VAL A 150 -4.24 0.13 7.91
N LEU A 151 -3.73 1.34 8.08
CA LEU A 151 -4.48 2.59 8.10
C LEU A 151 -4.36 3.30 6.76
N ALA A 152 -5.47 3.80 6.26
CA ALA A 152 -5.52 4.48 4.97
C ALA A 152 -6.50 5.66 4.98
N PRO A 153 -6.41 6.57 4.00
CA PRO A 153 -7.36 7.64 3.81
C PRO A 153 -8.81 7.12 3.77
N SER A 154 -9.74 7.83 4.37
CA SER A 154 -11.16 7.57 4.16
C SER A 154 -11.56 8.00 2.74
N ALA A 155 -12.54 7.32 2.14
CA ALA A 155 -13.01 7.66 0.80
C ALA A 155 -13.45 9.14 0.66
N ARG A 156 -13.92 9.76 1.75
CA ARG A 156 -14.26 11.19 1.78
C ARG A 156 -13.05 12.12 1.74
N ALA A 157 -11.91 11.70 2.30
CA ALA A 157 -10.68 12.48 2.28
C ALA A 157 -10.06 12.50 0.89
N SER A 158 -10.06 11.36 0.19
CA SER A 158 -9.55 11.23 -1.18
C SER A 158 -10.36 12.06 -2.19
N ALA A 159 -11.67 12.16 -2.02
CA ALA A 159 -12.53 12.94 -2.92
C ALA A 159 -12.29 14.45 -2.81
N LYS A 160 -11.90 14.94 -1.62
CA LYS A 160 -11.64 16.36 -1.39
C LYS A 160 -10.32 16.83 -2.02
N GLU A 161 -9.34 15.94 -2.13
CA GLU A 161 -8.05 16.25 -2.74
C GLU A 161 -8.16 16.36 -4.27
N ILE A 162 -8.99 15.51 -4.90
CA ILE A 162 -9.27 15.56 -6.34
C ILE A 162 -10.08 16.80 -6.74
N ALA A 163 -10.90 17.34 -5.83
CA ALA A 163 -11.73 18.52 -6.11
C ALA A 163 -10.99 19.86 -5.96
N ASN A 164 -9.82 19.87 -5.36
CA ASN A 164 -9.02 21.07 -5.09
C ASN A 164 -7.71 21.14 -5.91
N GLY A 165 -7.46 20.22 -6.82
CA GLY A 165 -6.34 20.21 -7.76
C GLY A 165 -6.81 20.47 -9.17
#